data_a8ffbb8e5b43a7a01684e8de3f1cbd41
#
_entry.id   a8ffbb8e5b43a7a01684e8de3f1cbd41
#
_cell.length_a   1.000
_cell.length_b   1.000
_cell.length_c   1.000
_cell.angle_alpha   90.00
_cell.angle_beta   90.00
_cell.angle_gamma   90.00
#
_symmetry.space_group_name_H-M   'P 1'
#
loop_
_entity.id
_entity.type
_entity.pdbx_description
1 polymer ?
#
loop_
_entity_poly.entity_id
_entity_poly.type
_entity_poly.pdbx_seq_one_letter_code
_entity_poly.pdbx_strand_id
1 'polypeptide(L)'
;FLEFPGNCNAPDLQFADQWTDSSRPLEVYLGLRRYNPSAPNVASSALGARSGNSAPLELLDFNDADRSVKVDLIEYNIRLFTNYDVDAASDYELLPVARLIMDDGVVQHDPKFSFPTSNLRCSDVLESLAQEFYQQVMAAARGLEEIKNTFNGSSMEYGRREARLMAGMQALSECTASMRHQMGNPFVHPGALFEAVNVLIARLSTFSDLIDLTGSYRGGSSELLNYDHGNPAACFRRALDIIPILLDELTPTAKLVVPFANVGGERLYTEVPSHFFVDNVDFFLMVESSDDENLWVPGFQSDVRIAAESEMKDLIRFSLSGLPCQFSPSRPAGAPIREKAFFFKLNTDSKVWRTIADERDIAIEWKNIPAKVSVELVAVQK
;
A
#
# COMPACT_ATOMS: atom_id res chain seq x y z
N PHE A 1 16.50 30.35 14.59
CA PHE A 1 17.19 29.15 14.14
C PHE A 1 17.88 28.48 15.35
N LEU A 2 17.70 27.16 15.54
CA LEU A 2 18.30 26.40 16.63
C LEU A 2 19.25 25.38 16.00
N GLU A 3 20.49 25.36 16.44
CA GLU A 3 21.57 24.54 15.88
C GLU A 3 22.36 23.89 17.00
N PHE A 4 22.37 22.56 16.99
CA PHE A 4 23.18 21.78 17.92
C PHE A 4 24.50 21.35 17.27
N PRO A 5 25.64 21.54 17.90
CA PRO A 5 25.89 22.24 19.18
C PRO A 5 26.10 23.77 19.06
N GLY A 6 25.84 24.36 17.89
CA GLY A 6 26.22 25.74 17.56
C GLY A 6 25.68 26.83 18.51
N ASN A 7 24.36 26.71 18.88
CA ASN A 7 23.72 27.70 19.75
C ASN A 7 22.78 27.07 20.80
N CYS A 8 22.91 25.79 21.06
CA CYS A 8 22.21 25.09 22.14
C CYS A 8 22.96 23.82 22.55
N ASN A 9 22.71 23.36 23.77
CA ASN A 9 23.19 22.08 24.29
C ASN A 9 22.03 21.11 24.44
N ALA A 10 22.25 19.83 24.09
CA ALA A 10 21.29 18.79 24.34
C ALA A 10 21.32 18.38 25.83
N PRO A 11 20.22 18.52 26.57
CA PRO A 11 20.15 18.10 27.97
C PRO A 11 20.01 16.58 28.05
N ASP A 12 20.44 16.00 29.18
CA ASP A 12 20.14 14.62 29.52
C ASP A 12 18.69 14.46 29.97
N LEU A 13 18.04 13.36 29.57
CA LEU A 13 16.71 12.99 30.01
C LEU A 13 16.77 11.73 30.87
N GLN A 14 16.35 11.86 32.13
CA GLN A 14 16.15 10.70 33.03
C GLN A 14 14.67 10.28 32.92
N PHE A 15 14.38 9.15 32.31
CA PHE A 15 13.01 8.71 32.02
C PHE A 15 12.61 7.41 32.72
N ALA A 16 13.55 6.69 33.33
CA ALA A 16 13.28 5.36 33.88
C ALA A 16 12.15 5.35 34.93
N ASP A 17 12.12 6.37 35.79
CA ASP A 17 11.09 6.47 36.85
C ASP A 17 9.74 6.97 36.31
N GLN A 18 9.72 7.60 35.15
CA GLN A 18 8.51 8.13 34.51
C GLN A 18 7.81 7.10 33.64
N TRP A 19 8.56 6.17 33.06
CA TRP A 19 8.01 5.17 32.14
C TRP A 19 7.39 3.98 32.91
N THR A 20 6.22 4.23 33.47
CA THR A 20 5.51 3.27 34.33
C THR A 20 4.81 2.15 33.56
N ASP A 21 4.46 2.37 32.30
CA ASP A 21 3.79 1.39 31.43
C ASP A 21 4.64 1.13 30.18
N SER A 22 5.50 0.14 30.26
CA SER A 22 6.39 -0.27 29.16
C SER A 22 5.67 -0.95 27.98
N SER A 23 4.36 -1.24 28.09
CA SER A 23 3.55 -1.71 26.96
C SER A 23 3.22 -0.59 25.97
N ARG A 24 3.37 0.65 26.38
CA ARG A 24 3.16 1.84 25.56
C ARG A 24 4.49 2.50 25.21
N PRO A 25 4.62 3.06 24.00
CA PRO A 25 5.81 3.82 23.63
C PRO A 25 6.03 5.02 24.55
N LEU A 26 7.30 5.32 24.81
CA LEU A 26 7.71 6.60 25.41
C LEU A 26 8.04 7.58 24.29
N GLU A 27 7.29 8.67 24.20
CA GLU A 27 7.56 9.75 23.25
C GLU A 27 8.44 10.80 23.90
N VAL A 28 9.46 11.25 23.17
CA VAL A 28 10.41 12.27 23.64
C VAL A 28 10.28 13.51 22.76
N TYR A 29 10.11 14.63 23.42
CA TYR A 29 9.96 15.93 22.79
C TYR A 29 11.10 16.85 23.18
N LEU A 30 11.61 17.58 22.18
CA LEU A 30 12.48 18.73 22.41
C LEU A 30 11.61 19.96 22.60
N GLY A 31 11.76 20.66 23.71
CA GLY A 31 10.99 21.85 24.05
C GLY A 31 11.86 23.10 24.09
N LEU A 32 11.41 24.14 23.40
CA LEU A 32 11.92 25.47 23.48
C LEU A 32 10.84 26.39 24.06
N ARG A 33 11.17 27.12 25.14
CA ARG A 33 10.21 28.04 25.74
C ARG A 33 9.72 29.07 24.73
N ARG A 34 8.41 29.34 24.72
CA ARG A 34 7.81 30.33 23.81
C ARG A 34 8.36 31.72 24.07
N TYR A 35 8.50 32.48 22.99
CA TYR A 35 8.87 33.90 23.12
C TYR A 35 7.77 34.67 23.89
N ASN A 36 8.17 35.38 24.93
CA ASN A 36 7.25 36.21 25.71
C ASN A 36 7.59 37.70 25.52
N PRO A 37 6.73 38.47 24.83
CA PRO A 37 6.99 39.89 24.60
C PRO A 37 6.88 40.73 25.89
N SER A 38 6.29 40.19 26.96
CA SER A 38 6.10 40.89 28.23
C SER A 38 7.10 40.55 29.32
N ALA A 39 8.09 39.70 29.03
CA ALA A 39 9.09 39.25 29.98
C ALA A 39 10.48 39.14 29.34
N PRO A 40 11.57 39.18 30.14
CA PRO A 40 12.91 38.93 29.62
C PRO A 40 13.00 37.51 29.00
N ASN A 41 13.39 37.44 27.73
CA ASN A 41 13.61 36.18 27.04
C ASN A 41 15.05 35.67 27.17
N VAL A 42 15.95 36.54 27.59
CA VAL A 42 17.36 36.24 27.87
C VAL A 42 17.62 36.47 29.36
N ALA A 43 18.23 35.52 30.01
CA ALA A 43 18.64 35.68 31.42
C ALA A 43 20.03 35.11 31.64
N SER A 44 20.74 35.71 32.60
CA SER A 44 22.07 35.24 33.01
C SER A 44 22.10 33.93 33.80
N SER A 45 20.93 33.42 34.22
CA SER A 45 20.80 32.09 34.84
C SER A 45 19.89 31.21 33.99
N ALA A 46 20.31 29.98 33.72
CA ALA A 46 19.68 29.04 32.78
C ALA A 46 18.26 28.57 33.15
N LEU A 47 17.78 28.81 34.37
CA LEU A 47 16.48 28.32 34.85
C LEU A 47 15.40 29.37 34.57
N GLY A 48 14.59 29.11 33.56
CA GLY A 48 13.33 29.80 33.31
C GLY A 48 13.29 30.80 32.16
N ALA A 49 14.41 31.12 31.51
CA ALA A 49 14.42 31.95 30.30
C ALA A 49 14.46 31.11 29.01
N ARG A 50 14.07 31.70 27.89
CA ARG A 50 14.15 31.09 26.57
C ARG A 50 15.61 30.85 26.14
N SER A 51 16.49 31.79 26.47
CA SER A 51 17.90 31.71 26.13
C SER A 51 18.78 32.33 27.23
N GLY A 52 20.06 32.00 27.21
CA GLY A 52 21.10 32.61 28.00
C GLY A 52 22.19 33.22 27.10
N ASN A 53 23.15 33.90 27.70
CA ASN A 53 24.36 34.32 27.01
C ASN A 53 25.41 33.21 27.17
N SER A 54 26.05 32.82 26.09
CA SER A 54 27.23 31.99 26.14
C SER A 54 28.45 32.81 26.64
N ALA A 55 29.54 32.10 26.93
CA ALA A 55 30.81 32.77 27.14
C ALA A 55 31.20 33.58 25.88
N PRO A 56 31.78 34.78 26.05
CA PRO A 56 32.19 35.59 24.91
C PRO A 56 33.11 34.82 23.96
N LEU A 57 32.79 34.83 22.68
CA LEU A 57 33.59 34.23 21.63
C LEU A 57 34.41 35.33 20.95
N GLU A 58 35.71 35.11 20.82
CA GLU A 58 36.56 36.00 20.07
C GLU A 58 36.58 35.61 18.60
N LEU A 59 36.00 36.45 17.76
CA LEU A 59 35.94 36.27 16.33
C LEU A 59 37.00 37.13 15.64
N LEU A 60 37.77 36.50 14.74
CA LEU A 60 38.68 37.26 13.88
C LEU A 60 37.89 37.94 12.77
N ASP A 61 38.30 39.13 12.39
CA ASP A 61 37.75 39.80 11.21
C ASP A 61 38.11 39.00 9.97
N PHE A 62 37.13 38.75 9.14
CA PHE A 62 37.32 37.96 7.88
C PHE A 62 38.28 38.65 6.91
N ASN A 63 38.34 39.98 6.95
CA ASN A 63 39.15 40.80 6.02
C ASN A 63 40.45 41.31 6.66
N ASP A 64 40.60 41.20 8.00
CA ASP A 64 41.77 41.69 8.74
C ASP A 64 42.10 40.72 9.88
N ALA A 65 43.06 39.83 9.61
CA ALA A 65 43.46 38.76 10.53
C ALA A 65 44.08 39.30 11.86
N ASP A 66 44.51 40.54 11.90
CA ASP A 66 45.06 41.15 13.11
C ASP A 66 43.99 41.79 13.99
N ARG A 67 42.74 41.78 13.55
CA ARG A 67 41.60 42.34 14.24
C ARG A 67 40.67 41.30 14.78
N SER A 68 40.41 41.30 16.07
CA SER A 68 39.42 40.46 16.71
C SER A 68 38.34 41.27 17.41
N VAL A 69 37.13 40.70 17.49
CA VAL A 69 35.99 41.25 18.20
C VAL A 69 35.42 40.21 19.14
N LYS A 70 35.17 40.59 20.39
CA LYS A 70 34.44 39.74 21.34
C LYS A 70 32.93 39.87 21.09
N VAL A 71 32.26 38.75 20.88
CA VAL A 71 30.82 38.68 20.62
C VAL A 71 30.17 37.76 21.63
N ASP A 72 29.11 38.23 22.27
CA ASP A 72 28.27 37.39 23.12
C ASP A 72 27.26 36.65 22.21
N LEU A 73 27.29 35.34 22.25
CA LEU A 73 26.32 34.50 21.51
C LEU A 73 25.13 34.20 22.40
N ILE A 74 23.96 34.13 21.78
CA ILE A 74 22.74 33.62 22.43
C ILE A 74 22.75 32.12 22.37
N GLU A 75 22.65 31.49 23.55
CA GLU A 75 22.48 30.04 23.66
C GLU A 75 21.04 29.73 24.08
N TYR A 76 20.36 28.91 23.31
CA TYR A 76 18.97 28.51 23.60
C TYR A 76 18.92 27.45 24.69
N ASN A 77 18.02 27.66 25.67
CA ASN A 77 17.78 26.72 26.76
C ASN A 77 16.72 25.69 26.33
N ILE A 78 17.17 24.62 25.72
CA ILE A 78 16.30 23.53 25.35
C ILE A 78 16.11 22.55 26.51
N ARG A 79 14.93 21.91 26.55
CA ARG A 79 14.59 20.86 27.51
C ARG A 79 14.02 19.68 26.77
N LEU A 80 14.21 18.49 27.35
CA LEU A 80 13.54 17.28 26.88
C LEU A 80 12.33 16.99 27.78
N PHE A 81 11.22 16.61 27.15
CA PHE A 81 9.98 16.23 27.79
C PHE A 81 9.57 14.85 27.31
N THR A 82 8.80 14.15 28.13
CA THR A 82 8.15 12.90 27.74
C THR A 82 6.64 13.11 27.59
N ASN A 83 5.95 12.13 27.00
CA ASN A 83 4.48 12.15 26.97
C ASN A 83 3.82 12.12 28.36
N TYR A 84 4.58 11.88 29.43
CA TYR A 84 4.09 11.92 30.81
C TYR A 84 4.15 13.31 31.45
N ASP A 85 4.98 14.23 30.91
CA ASP A 85 5.15 15.57 31.46
C ASP A 85 4.84 16.70 30.45
N VAL A 86 4.32 16.34 29.26
CA VAL A 86 3.87 17.28 28.21
C VAL A 86 2.86 18.31 28.73
N ASP A 87 1.93 17.91 29.60
CA ASP A 87 0.93 18.83 30.15
C ASP A 87 1.55 19.96 30.98
N ALA A 88 2.72 19.75 31.57
CA ALA A 88 3.49 20.77 32.27
C ALA A 88 4.28 21.70 31.33
N ALA A 89 4.31 21.40 30.05
CA ALA A 89 5.08 22.12 29.03
C ALA A 89 4.26 23.17 28.24
N SER A 90 3.19 23.71 28.82
CA SER A 90 2.29 24.67 28.16
C SER A 90 3.01 25.93 27.65
N ASP A 91 4.10 26.32 28.30
CA ASP A 91 4.94 27.47 27.93
C ASP A 91 5.98 27.12 26.83
N TYR A 92 6.01 25.89 26.33
CA TYR A 92 7.00 25.44 25.39
C TYR A 92 6.40 25.17 24.00
N GLU A 93 7.22 25.36 22.99
CA GLU A 93 7.03 24.79 21.68
C GLU A 93 7.70 23.42 21.68
N LEU A 94 6.95 22.39 21.37
CA LEU A 94 7.39 21.00 21.43
C LEU A 94 7.61 20.42 20.04
N LEU A 95 8.73 19.74 19.85
CA LEU A 95 9.05 18.99 18.64
C LEU A 95 9.29 17.53 19.02
N PRO A 96 8.52 16.55 18.49
CA PRO A 96 8.78 15.14 18.74
C PRO A 96 10.10 14.73 18.06
N VAL A 97 11.06 14.22 18.84
CA VAL A 97 12.40 13.90 18.34
C VAL A 97 12.72 12.40 18.41
N ALA A 98 12.07 11.66 19.32
CA ALA A 98 12.25 10.21 19.43
C ALA A 98 11.00 9.54 19.97
N ARG A 99 10.85 8.25 19.63
CA ARG A 99 9.90 7.34 20.25
C ARG A 99 10.68 6.08 20.66
N LEU A 100 10.54 5.71 21.92
CA LEU A 100 11.19 4.54 22.48
C LEU A 100 10.16 3.44 22.76
N ILE A 101 10.55 2.20 22.53
CA ILE A 101 9.77 1.00 22.85
C ILE A 101 10.59 0.07 23.73
N MET A 102 9.89 -0.74 24.51
CA MET A 102 10.50 -1.83 25.27
C MET A 102 10.35 -3.12 24.47
N ASP A 103 11.45 -3.71 24.10
CA ASP A 103 11.49 -4.98 23.37
C ASP A 103 12.41 -5.94 24.12
N ASP A 104 11.86 -7.09 24.53
CA ASP A 104 12.55 -8.11 25.34
C ASP A 104 13.31 -7.53 26.58
N GLY A 105 12.74 -6.50 27.21
CA GLY A 105 13.34 -5.84 28.37
C GLY A 105 14.47 -4.85 28.02
N VAL A 106 14.70 -4.58 26.75
CA VAL A 106 15.68 -3.61 26.27
C VAL A 106 14.97 -2.40 25.67
N VAL A 107 15.41 -1.20 26.06
CA VAL A 107 14.91 0.05 25.46
C VAL A 107 15.52 0.23 24.08
N GLN A 108 14.66 0.40 23.07
CA GLN A 108 15.07 0.60 21.69
C GLN A 108 14.30 1.77 21.06
N HIS A 109 14.86 2.37 20.02
CA HIS A 109 14.11 3.29 19.17
C HIS A 109 12.99 2.54 18.43
N ASP A 110 11.79 3.14 18.39
CA ASP A 110 10.70 2.60 17.59
C ASP A 110 11.06 2.66 16.10
N PRO A 111 11.25 1.51 15.42
CA PRO A 111 11.61 1.48 14.00
C PRO A 111 10.49 2.01 13.08
N LYS A 112 9.29 2.23 13.64
CA LYS A 112 8.16 2.80 12.91
C LYS A 112 8.05 4.31 13.07
N PHE A 113 8.82 4.92 13.93
CA PHE A 113 8.77 6.35 14.16
C PHE A 113 9.72 7.10 13.23
N SER A 114 9.26 8.22 12.71
CA SER A 114 10.10 9.24 12.07
C SER A 114 9.83 10.58 12.72
N PHE A 115 10.88 11.25 13.09
CA PHE A 115 10.80 12.63 13.55
C PHE A 115 10.42 13.59 12.40
N PRO A 116 9.83 14.75 12.69
CA PRO A 116 9.62 15.83 11.71
C PRO A 116 10.92 16.22 11.03
N THR A 117 10.92 16.23 9.71
CA THR A 117 12.11 16.55 8.94
C THR A 117 11.78 17.38 7.71
N SER A 118 12.63 18.32 7.36
CA SER A 118 12.54 19.10 6.13
C SER A 118 13.09 18.36 4.90
N ASN A 119 13.79 17.24 5.12
CA ASN A 119 14.37 16.44 4.05
C ASN A 119 14.04 14.96 4.28
N LEU A 120 13.41 14.31 3.28
CA LEU A 120 13.02 12.91 3.30
C LEU A 120 14.20 11.98 3.67
N ARG A 121 15.38 12.27 3.15
CA ARG A 121 16.59 11.44 3.34
C ARG A 121 17.22 11.56 4.73
N CYS A 122 16.72 12.44 5.58
CA CYS A 122 17.14 12.49 6.98
C CYS A 122 16.50 11.40 7.84
N SER A 123 15.56 10.61 7.28
CA SER A 123 14.88 9.53 7.97
C SER A 123 14.81 8.29 7.09
N ASP A 124 15.56 7.24 7.46
CA ASP A 124 15.54 5.95 6.76
C ASP A 124 14.13 5.34 6.69
N VAL A 125 13.32 5.59 7.72
CA VAL A 125 11.92 5.15 7.78
C VAL A 125 11.09 5.81 6.68
N LEU A 126 11.20 7.13 6.51
CA LEU A 126 10.47 7.85 5.47
C LEU A 126 10.96 7.50 4.07
N GLU A 127 12.27 7.38 3.90
CA GLU A 127 12.85 6.98 2.61
C GLU A 127 12.37 5.59 2.20
N SER A 128 12.35 4.63 3.13
CA SER A 128 11.85 3.28 2.89
C SER A 128 10.37 3.26 2.53
N LEU A 129 9.53 4.00 3.26
CA LEU A 129 8.09 4.11 2.98
C LEU A 129 7.81 4.76 1.61
N ALA A 130 8.56 5.81 1.27
CA ALA A 130 8.45 6.47 -0.04
C ALA A 130 8.87 5.53 -1.17
N GLN A 131 9.92 4.75 -0.97
CA GLN A 131 10.41 3.76 -1.92
C GLN A 131 9.40 2.64 -2.14
N GLU A 132 8.83 2.11 -1.05
CA GLU A 132 7.78 1.09 -1.10
C GLU A 132 6.57 1.60 -1.88
N PHE A 133 6.10 2.81 -1.58
CA PHE A 133 4.99 3.43 -2.29
C PHE A 133 5.28 3.56 -3.79
N TYR A 134 6.47 4.07 -4.14
CA TYR A 134 6.89 4.21 -5.53
C TYR A 134 6.92 2.87 -6.26
N GLN A 135 7.42 1.82 -5.62
CA GLN A 135 7.43 0.47 -6.20
C GLN A 135 6.03 -0.10 -6.44
N GLN A 136 5.10 0.10 -5.51
CA GLN A 136 3.70 -0.31 -5.69
C GLN A 136 3.04 0.40 -6.88
N VAL A 137 3.22 1.71 -6.97
CA VAL A 137 2.69 2.51 -8.09
C VAL A 137 3.30 2.08 -9.42
N MET A 138 4.61 1.85 -9.47
CA MET A 138 5.31 1.38 -10.67
C MET A 138 4.87 -0.02 -11.11
N ALA A 139 4.64 -0.93 -10.17
CA ALA A 139 4.13 -2.26 -10.47
C ALA A 139 2.73 -2.20 -11.07
N ALA A 140 1.84 -1.38 -10.49
CA ALA A 140 0.51 -1.15 -11.01
C ALA A 140 0.52 -0.51 -12.41
N ALA A 141 1.38 0.49 -12.62
CA ALA A 141 1.52 1.15 -13.92
C ALA A 141 1.97 0.18 -15.02
N ARG A 142 2.94 -0.71 -14.73
CA ARG A 142 3.39 -1.76 -15.66
C ARG A 142 2.27 -2.76 -15.98
N GLY A 143 1.53 -3.21 -14.97
CA GLY A 143 0.39 -4.12 -15.18
C GLY A 143 -0.68 -3.50 -16.08
N LEU A 144 -0.98 -2.20 -15.93
CA LEU A 144 -1.91 -1.51 -16.81
C LEU A 144 -1.35 -1.28 -18.23
N GLU A 145 -0.05 -1.07 -18.38
CA GLU A 145 0.59 -0.93 -19.69
C GLU A 145 0.50 -2.23 -20.51
N GLU A 146 0.66 -3.39 -19.88
CA GLU A 146 0.43 -4.69 -20.52
C GLU A 146 -1.02 -4.81 -21.04
N ILE A 147 -1.99 -4.39 -20.23
CA ILE A 147 -3.41 -4.36 -20.63
C ILE A 147 -3.60 -3.41 -21.84
N LYS A 148 -3.01 -2.22 -21.82
CA LYS A 148 -3.07 -1.25 -22.93
C LYS A 148 -2.57 -1.86 -24.24
N ASN A 149 -1.49 -2.62 -24.21
CA ASN A 149 -0.91 -3.24 -25.39
C ASN A 149 -1.83 -4.31 -26.00
N THR A 150 -2.69 -4.95 -25.18
CA THR A 150 -3.70 -5.89 -25.69
C THR A 150 -4.88 -5.18 -26.38
N PHE A 151 -5.15 -3.90 -26.06
CA PHE A 151 -6.25 -3.13 -26.67
C PHE A 151 -5.92 -2.58 -28.07
N ASN A 152 -4.67 -2.43 -28.44
CA ASN A 152 -4.27 -1.82 -29.71
C ASN A 152 -4.59 -2.66 -30.99
N GLY A 153 -5.23 -3.82 -30.83
CA GLY A 153 -5.52 -4.77 -31.93
C GLY A 153 -6.98 -4.91 -32.36
N SER A 154 -7.94 -4.30 -31.69
CA SER A 154 -9.37 -4.46 -32.00
C SER A 154 -10.11 -3.13 -32.09
N SER A 155 -11.05 -3.02 -33.03
CA SER A 155 -11.99 -1.90 -33.17
C SER A 155 -12.82 -1.79 -31.88
N MET A 156 -12.61 -0.75 -31.11
CA MET A 156 -13.17 -0.63 -29.76
C MET A 156 -14.48 0.17 -29.75
N GLU A 157 -15.52 -0.46 -29.26
CA GLU A 157 -16.53 0.29 -28.51
C GLU A 157 -15.93 0.58 -27.12
N TYR A 158 -15.65 1.86 -26.84
CA TYR A 158 -15.18 2.31 -25.53
C TYR A 158 -16.29 2.16 -24.50
N GLY A 159 -16.24 1.06 -23.74
CA GLY A 159 -17.14 0.85 -22.62
C GLY A 159 -16.70 1.60 -21.35
N ARG A 160 -17.53 1.52 -20.33
CA ARG A 160 -17.27 2.14 -19.01
C ARG A 160 -15.97 1.64 -18.37
N ARG A 161 -15.59 0.41 -18.63
CA ARG A 161 -14.39 -0.24 -18.10
C ARG A 161 -13.11 0.33 -18.72
N GLU A 162 -13.08 0.49 -20.04
CA GLU A 162 -11.94 1.03 -20.78
C GLU A 162 -11.68 2.48 -20.36
N ALA A 163 -12.74 3.28 -20.19
CA ALA A 163 -12.62 4.65 -19.70
C ALA A 163 -12.00 4.68 -18.28
N ARG A 164 -12.40 3.77 -17.40
CA ARG A 164 -11.86 3.63 -16.04
C ARG A 164 -10.36 3.27 -16.06
N LEU A 165 -9.98 2.28 -16.87
CA LEU A 165 -8.58 1.88 -17.03
C LEU A 165 -7.71 3.01 -17.59
N MET A 166 -8.20 3.73 -18.59
CA MET A 166 -7.48 4.88 -19.18
C MET A 166 -7.28 6.00 -18.15
N ALA A 167 -8.31 6.35 -17.38
CA ALA A 167 -8.20 7.35 -16.33
C ALA A 167 -7.24 6.91 -15.20
N GLY A 168 -7.26 5.63 -14.85
CA GLY A 168 -6.30 5.04 -13.91
C GLY A 168 -4.86 5.08 -14.41
N MET A 169 -4.63 4.71 -15.69
CA MET A 169 -3.31 4.82 -16.31
C MET A 169 -2.80 6.26 -16.32
N GLN A 170 -3.67 7.22 -16.61
CA GLN A 170 -3.33 8.63 -16.58
C GLN A 170 -2.93 9.08 -15.17
N ALA A 171 -3.72 8.73 -14.15
CA ALA A 171 -3.42 9.05 -12.76
C ALA A 171 -2.08 8.45 -12.31
N LEU A 172 -1.84 7.17 -12.64
CA LEU A 172 -0.58 6.48 -12.31
C LEU A 172 0.62 7.08 -13.03
N SER A 173 0.49 7.43 -14.31
CA SER A 173 1.59 8.02 -15.09
C SER A 173 2.01 9.39 -14.55
N GLU A 174 1.06 10.23 -14.18
CA GLU A 174 1.32 11.53 -13.56
C GLU A 174 1.97 11.40 -12.18
N CYS A 175 1.44 10.51 -11.34
CA CYS A 175 2.02 10.23 -10.02
C CYS A 175 3.46 9.69 -10.16
N THR A 176 3.67 8.73 -11.04
CA THR A 176 5.00 8.14 -11.29
C THR A 176 6.01 9.20 -11.75
N ALA A 177 5.61 10.08 -12.66
CA ALA A 177 6.47 11.15 -13.15
C ALA A 177 6.82 12.14 -12.04
N SER A 178 5.82 12.57 -11.25
CA SER A 178 6.00 13.46 -10.10
C SER A 178 6.90 12.84 -9.04
N MET A 179 6.63 11.61 -8.63
CA MET A 179 7.43 10.93 -7.62
C MET A 179 8.88 10.72 -8.07
N ARG A 180 9.11 10.29 -9.30
CA ARG A 180 10.46 10.12 -9.84
C ARG A 180 11.25 11.43 -9.80
N HIS A 181 10.60 12.55 -10.14
CA HIS A 181 11.22 13.88 -10.06
C HIS A 181 11.54 14.25 -8.60
N GLN A 182 10.59 14.09 -7.71
CA GLN A 182 10.73 14.40 -6.29
C GLN A 182 11.82 13.54 -5.64
N MET A 183 11.80 12.23 -5.82
CA MET A 183 12.81 11.32 -5.24
C MET A 183 14.21 11.51 -5.82
N GLY A 184 14.30 12.06 -7.03
CA GLY A 184 15.57 12.48 -7.62
C GLY A 184 16.18 13.73 -6.96
N ASN A 185 15.38 14.52 -6.25
CA ASN A 185 15.83 15.71 -5.53
C ASN A 185 16.44 15.30 -4.18
N PRO A 186 17.72 15.60 -3.90
CA PRO A 186 18.35 15.26 -2.62
C PRO A 186 17.77 16.03 -1.42
N PHE A 187 17.03 17.11 -1.65
CA PHE A 187 16.45 17.98 -0.62
C PHE A 187 14.92 17.97 -0.63
N VAL A 188 14.29 16.88 -1.07
CA VAL A 188 12.84 16.81 -1.12
C VAL A 188 12.23 16.85 0.28
N HIS A 189 11.24 17.72 0.46
CA HIS A 189 10.45 17.77 1.69
C HIS A 189 9.41 16.62 1.67
N PRO A 190 9.24 15.85 2.77
CA PRO A 190 8.28 14.74 2.81
C PRO A 190 6.86 15.15 2.43
N GLY A 191 6.41 16.34 2.83
CA GLY A 191 5.09 16.86 2.47
C GLY A 191 4.89 17.06 0.97
N ALA A 192 5.94 17.48 0.24
CA ALA A 192 5.87 17.63 -1.22
C ALA A 192 5.71 16.28 -1.94
N LEU A 193 6.40 15.25 -1.44
CA LEU A 193 6.21 13.90 -1.97
C LEU A 193 4.81 13.36 -1.61
N PHE A 194 4.35 13.62 -0.38
CA PHE A 194 3.02 13.19 0.08
C PHE A 194 1.88 13.86 -0.70
N GLU A 195 2.08 15.07 -1.24
CA GLU A 195 1.11 15.72 -2.14
C GLU A 195 0.85 14.86 -3.40
N ALA A 196 1.91 14.32 -4.02
CA ALA A 196 1.75 13.44 -5.17
C ALA A 196 0.98 12.15 -4.82
N VAL A 197 1.20 11.63 -3.60
CA VAL A 197 0.47 10.48 -3.05
C VAL A 197 -1.01 10.81 -2.87
N ASN A 198 -1.34 11.94 -2.25
CA ASN A 198 -2.72 12.38 -2.04
C ASN A 198 -3.47 12.60 -3.36
N VAL A 199 -2.83 13.21 -4.34
CA VAL A 199 -3.42 13.41 -5.67
C VAL A 199 -3.76 12.06 -6.32
N LEU A 200 -2.88 11.08 -6.22
CA LEU A 200 -3.16 9.73 -6.73
C LEU A 200 -4.37 9.10 -6.03
N ILE A 201 -4.40 9.12 -4.70
CA ILE A 201 -5.52 8.58 -3.91
C ILE A 201 -6.83 9.26 -4.30
N ALA A 202 -6.87 10.59 -4.38
CA ALA A 202 -8.06 11.33 -4.78
C ALA A 202 -8.54 10.96 -6.19
N ARG A 203 -7.64 10.75 -7.14
CA ARG A 203 -7.99 10.34 -8.51
C ARG A 203 -8.51 8.92 -8.58
N LEU A 204 -7.86 7.98 -7.89
CA LEU A 204 -8.28 6.58 -7.89
C LEU A 204 -9.58 6.35 -7.11
N SER A 205 -9.83 7.13 -6.05
CA SER A 205 -11.06 7.03 -5.25
C SER A 205 -12.33 7.40 -6.03
N THR A 206 -12.21 8.08 -7.18
CA THR A 206 -13.36 8.29 -8.09
C THR A 206 -13.97 6.99 -8.60
N PHE A 207 -13.23 5.90 -8.54
CA PHE A 207 -13.64 4.58 -8.99
C PHE A 207 -13.93 3.61 -7.84
N SER A 208 -13.77 4.05 -6.61
CA SER A 208 -13.92 3.22 -5.41
C SER A 208 -15.32 3.34 -4.81
N ASP A 209 -15.84 2.19 -4.40
CA ASP A 209 -17.05 2.12 -3.57
C ASP A 209 -16.72 2.15 -2.07
N LEU A 210 -15.46 1.86 -1.70
CA LEU A 210 -15.00 1.80 -0.31
C LEU A 210 -14.37 3.11 0.16
N ILE A 211 -13.68 3.83 -0.71
CA ILE A 211 -12.95 5.06 -0.41
C ILE A 211 -13.66 6.23 -1.11
N ASP A 212 -13.94 7.29 -0.39
CA ASP A 212 -14.55 8.51 -0.97
C ASP A 212 -13.50 9.42 -1.63
N LEU A 213 -13.97 10.51 -2.26
CA LEU A 213 -13.08 11.46 -2.96
C LEU A 213 -12.10 12.20 -2.04
N THR A 214 -12.28 12.09 -0.74
CA THR A 214 -11.39 12.69 0.26
C THR A 214 -10.33 11.71 0.77
N GLY A 215 -10.34 10.47 0.27
CA GLY A 215 -9.44 9.41 0.73
C GLY A 215 -9.89 8.74 2.03
N SER A 216 -11.15 8.91 2.41
CA SER A 216 -11.71 8.38 3.65
C SER A 216 -12.56 7.14 3.39
N TYR A 217 -12.59 6.18 4.34
CA TYR A 217 -13.50 5.03 4.24
C TYR A 217 -14.95 5.46 4.35
N ARG A 218 -15.79 5.03 3.41
CA ARG A 218 -17.23 5.28 3.43
C ARG A 218 -17.87 4.60 4.65
N GLY A 219 -18.53 5.38 5.49
CA GLY A 219 -19.20 4.89 6.71
C GLY A 219 -18.29 4.75 7.93
N GLY A 220 -17.03 5.13 7.85
CA GLY A 220 -16.10 5.21 8.98
C GLY A 220 -15.98 6.62 9.55
N SER A 221 -15.42 6.76 10.75
CA SER A 221 -14.92 8.05 11.26
C SER A 221 -13.69 8.42 10.42
N SER A 222 -13.88 9.32 9.47
CA SER A 222 -12.88 9.62 8.47
C SER A 222 -11.94 10.69 9.01
N GLU A 223 -10.73 10.30 9.27
CA GLU A 223 -9.62 11.24 9.24
C GLU A 223 -9.19 11.39 7.80
N LEU A 224 -9.32 12.59 7.26
CA LEU A 224 -8.74 12.98 5.98
C LEU A 224 -7.26 12.58 5.95
N LEU A 225 -6.79 12.13 4.78
CA LEU A 225 -5.37 11.91 4.52
C LEU A 225 -4.61 13.25 4.48
N ASN A 226 -4.63 13.96 5.59
CA ASN A 226 -3.86 15.19 5.73
C ASN A 226 -2.41 14.84 6.07
N TYR A 227 -1.49 15.62 5.52
CA TYR A 227 -0.10 15.52 5.93
C TYR A 227 0.06 16.14 7.32
N ASP A 228 0.52 15.31 8.25
CA ASP A 228 0.92 15.76 9.58
C ASP A 228 2.45 15.73 9.65
N HIS A 229 3.05 16.91 9.71
CA HIS A 229 4.50 17.03 9.83
C HIS A 229 5.02 16.52 11.18
N GLY A 230 4.19 16.51 12.22
CA GLY A 230 4.54 15.93 13.53
C GLY A 230 4.66 14.40 13.50
N ASN A 231 4.00 13.73 12.55
CA ASN A 231 4.04 12.28 12.40
C ASN A 231 4.01 11.85 10.92
N PRO A 232 5.03 12.22 10.15
CA PRO A 232 5.02 11.99 8.70
C PRO A 232 4.98 10.50 8.34
N ALA A 233 5.62 9.63 9.11
CA ALA A 233 5.60 8.19 8.85
C ALA A 233 4.19 7.59 8.94
N ALA A 234 3.33 8.05 9.85
CA ALA A 234 1.96 7.59 9.92
C ALA A 234 1.15 7.98 8.67
N CYS A 235 1.41 9.17 8.10
CA CYS A 235 0.76 9.61 6.87
C CYS A 235 1.08 8.67 5.69
N PHE A 236 2.36 8.36 5.49
CA PHE A 236 2.79 7.45 4.42
C PHE A 236 2.26 6.02 4.62
N ARG A 237 2.23 5.50 5.86
CA ARG A 237 1.65 4.17 6.12
C ARG A 237 0.17 4.11 5.79
N ARG A 238 -0.62 5.10 6.21
CA ARG A 238 -2.04 5.16 5.83
C ARG A 238 -2.24 5.15 4.31
N ALA A 239 -1.40 5.87 3.58
CA ALA A 239 -1.45 5.86 2.13
C ALA A 239 -1.11 4.47 1.55
N LEU A 240 -0.08 3.80 2.10
CA LEU A 240 0.29 2.44 1.73
C LEU A 240 -0.82 1.42 2.02
N ASP A 241 -1.63 1.61 3.04
CA ASP A 241 -2.79 0.76 3.35
C ASP A 241 -3.94 0.96 2.35
N ILE A 242 -4.14 2.18 1.86
CA ILE A 242 -5.26 2.55 0.97
C ILE A 242 -4.97 2.24 -0.50
N ILE A 243 -3.75 2.47 -0.96
CA ILE A 243 -3.39 2.35 -2.38
C ILE A 243 -3.66 0.96 -2.96
N PRO A 244 -3.32 -0.16 -2.31
CA PRO A 244 -3.63 -1.48 -2.84
C PRO A 244 -5.13 -1.70 -3.08
N ILE A 245 -5.97 -1.19 -2.17
CA ILE A 245 -7.43 -1.29 -2.29
C ILE A 245 -7.90 -0.55 -3.55
N LEU A 246 -7.44 0.68 -3.75
CA LEU A 246 -7.81 1.50 -4.90
C LEU A 246 -7.30 0.90 -6.23
N LEU A 247 -6.09 0.35 -6.23
CA LEU A 247 -5.52 -0.30 -7.40
C LEU A 247 -6.26 -1.60 -7.76
N ASP A 248 -6.66 -2.35 -6.76
CA ASP A 248 -7.47 -3.55 -6.93
C ASP A 248 -8.85 -3.23 -7.52
N GLU A 249 -9.47 -2.13 -7.09
CA GLU A 249 -10.76 -1.70 -7.62
C GLU A 249 -10.66 -1.08 -9.01
N LEU A 250 -9.50 -0.49 -9.35
CA LEU A 250 -9.26 0.05 -10.68
C LEU A 250 -9.19 -1.05 -11.75
N THR A 251 -8.50 -2.11 -11.41
CA THR A 251 -8.44 -3.35 -12.19
C THR A 251 -9.19 -4.43 -11.42
N PRO A 252 -10.50 -4.57 -11.55
CA PRO A 252 -11.15 -5.77 -11.08
C PRO A 252 -10.68 -6.93 -11.95
N THR A 253 -9.40 -7.26 -11.83
CA THR A 253 -8.86 -8.55 -12.23
C THR A 253 -9.61 -9.54 -11.36
N ALA A 254 -10.14 -10.56 -11.98
CA ALA A 254 -10.88 -11.60 -11.31
C ALA A 254 -10.20 -11.99 -9.98
N LYS A 255 -10.59 -11.34 -8.88
CA LYS A 255 -10.30 -11.84 -7.51
C LYS A 255 -10.96 -13.20 -7.31
N LEU A 256 -11.68 -13.62 -8.33
CA LEU A 256 -12.43 -14.84 -8.42
C LEU A 256 -11.66 -15.81 -9.33
N VAL A 257 -10.42 -16.14 -8.92
CA VAL A 257 -9.64 -17.23 -9.52
C VAL A 257 -9.37 -18.25 -8.43
N VAL A 258 -9.79 -19.49 -8.67
CA VAL A 258 -9.52 -20.61 -7.76
C VAL A 258 -8.80 -21.71 -8.53
N PRO A 259 -7.59 -22.10 -8.10
CA PRO A 259 -6.88 -23.20 -8.74
C PRO A 259 -7.51 -24.54 -8.40
N PHE A 260 -7.48 -25.47 -9.36
CA PHE A 260 -7.81 -26.86 -9.13
C PHE A 260 -6.58 -27.62 -8.64
N ALA A 261 -6.76 -28.41 -7.60
CA ALA A 261 -5.77 -29.36 -7.14
C ALA A 261 -5.90 -30.68 -7.91
N ASN A 262 -4.79 -31.28 -8.32
CA ASN A 262 -4.78 -32.63 -8.84
C ASN A 262 -4.90 -33.62 -7.66
N VAL A 263 -6.02 -34.36 -7.63
CA VAL A 263 -6.32 -35.31 -6.55
C VAL A 263 -5.95 -36.76 -6.90
N GLY A 264 -5.29 -36.94 -8.04
CA GLY A 264 -4.73 -38.20 -8.52
C GLY A 264 -5.35 -38.67 -9.85
N GLY A 265 -4.51 -39.28 -10.72
CA GLY A 265 -4.91 -39.73 -12.04
C GLY A 265 -5.38 -38.61 -12.97
N GLU A 266 -6.55 -38.76 -13.54
CA GLU A 266 -7.17 -37.83 -14.49
C GLU A 266 -8.15 -36.86 -13.81
N ARG A 267 -8.01 -36.64 -12.47
CA ARG A 267 -9.01 -35.93 -11.68
C ARG A 267 -8.44 -34.65 -11.04
N LEU A 268 -9.20 -33.57 -11.19
CA LEU A 268 -8.96 -32.28 -10.60
C LEU A 268 -10.13 -31.89 -9.68
N TYR A 269 -9.87 -31.21 -8.60
CA TYR A 269 -10.86 -30.78 -7.61
C TYR A 269 -10.56 -29.39 -7.05
N THR A 270 -11.61 -28.63 -6.75
CA THR A 270 -11.50 -27.39 -6.02
C THR A 270 -12.77 -27.10 -5.22
N GLU A 271 -12.60 -26.42 -4.06
CA GLU A 271 -13.69 -25.79 -3.33
C GLU A 271 -13.87 -24.35 -3.82
N VAL A 272 -15.11 -23.97 -4.07
CA VAL A 272 -15.45 -22.64 -4.58
C VAL A 272 -15.94 -21.75 -3.43
N PRO A 273 -15.21 -20.69 -3.05
CA PRO A 273 -15.63 -19.79 -1.99
C PRO A 273 -17.00 -19.16 -2.26
N SER A 274 -17.82 -18.98 -1.21
CA SER A 274 -19.20 -18.49 -1.34
C SER A 274 -19.33 -17.14 -2.06
N HIS A 275 -18.32 -16.29 -1.94
CA HIS A 275 -18.30 -14.97 -2.60
C HIS A 275 -18.11 -15.02 -4.12
N PHE A 276 -17.89 -16.21 -4.72
CA PHE A 276 -17.91 -16.42 -6.17
C PHE A 276 -19.33 -16.42 -6.75
N PHE A 277 -20.31 -16.88 -5.98
CA PHE A 277 -21.68 -17.02 -6.41
C PHE A 277 -22.47 -15.71 -6.19
N VAL A 278 -22.06 -14.66 -6.91
CA VAL A 278 -22.74 -13.37 -6.95
C VAL A 278 -23.50 -13.21 -8.26
N ASP A 279 -24.53 -12.36 -8.26
CA ASP A 279 -25.31 -12.09 -9.46
C ASP A 279 -24.46 -11.43 -10.56
N ASN A 280 -24.80 -11.68 -11.79
CA ASN A 280 -24.20 -11.06 -12.97
C ASN A 280 -22.73 -11.45 -13.26
N VAL A 281 -22.38 -12.72 -13.00
CA VAL A 281 -21.03 -13.27 -13.22
C VAL A 281 -21.07 -14.40 -14.24
N ASP A 282 -20.13 -14.40 -15.17
CA ASP A 282 -19.83 -15.51 -16.05
C ASP A 282 -18.65 -16.31 -15.51
N PHE A 283 -18.73 -17.63 -15.57
CA PHE A 283 -17.67 -18.53 -15.10
C PHE A 283 -16.94 -19.19 -16.27
N PHE A 284 -15.62 -19.26 -16.14
CA PHE A 284 -14.74 -19.86 -17.13
C PHE A 284 -13.77 -20.83 -16.47
N LEU A 285 -13.44 -21.91 -17.16
CA LEU A 285 -12.23 -22.66 -16.88
C LEU A 285 -11.09 -22.01 -17.69
N MET A 286 -10.05 -21.56 -17.02
CA MET A 286 -8.80 -21.16 -17.64
C MET A 286 -7.84 -22.35 -17.56
N VAL A 287 -7.42 -22.81 -18.71
CA VAL A 287 -6.54 -23.98 -18.86
C VAL A 287 -5.25 -23.57 -19.51
N GLU A 288 -4.16 -23.89 -18.86
CA GLU A 288 -2.80 -23.61 -19.31
C GLU A 288 -2.02 -24.92 -19.37
N SER A 289 -1.36 -25.19 -20.50
CA SER A 289 -0.54 -26.38 -20.67
C SER A 289 0.72 -26.05 -21.48
N SER A 290 1.81 -26.77 -21.19
CA SER A 290 3.03 -26.72 -21.99
C SER A 290 2.97 -27.60 -23.23
N ASP A 291 1.95 -28.47 -23.35
CA ASP A 291 1.75 -29.36 -24.49
C ASP A 291 1.17 -28.59 -25.68
N ASP A 292 1.31 -29.16 -26.91
CA ASP A 292 0.80 -28.54 -28.11
C ASP A 292 -0.74 -28.40 -28.02
N GLU A 293 -1.23 -27.19 -28.16
CA GLU A 293 -2.66 -26.83 -28.07
C GLU A 293 -3.53 -27.57 -29.05
N ASN A 294 -3.00 -27.90 -30.22
CA ASN A 294 -3.73 -28.64 -31.27
C ASN A 294 -4.06 -30.06 -30.85
N LEU A 295 -3.36 -30.61 -29.86
CA LEU A 295 -3.58 -31.99 -29.40
C LEU A 295 -4.74 -32.11 -28.39
N TRP A 296 -5.01 -31.07 -27.60
CA TRP A 296 -5.96 -31.19 -26.49
C TRP A 296 -7.13 -30.18 -26.56
N VAL A 297 -6.93 -28.96 -27.07
CA VAL A 297 -8.00 -27.94 -27.12
C VAL A 297 -9.22 -28.38 -27.90
N PRO A 298 -9.10 -28.99 -29.10
CA PRO A 298 -10.28 -29.45 -29.87
C PRO A 298 -11.07 -30.55 -29.17
N GLY A 299 -10.38 -31.42 -28.43
CA GLY A 299 -10.97 -32.53 -27.69
C GLY A 299 -11.50 -32.21 -26.32
N PHE A 300 -11.10 -31.05 -25.72
CA PHE A 300 -11.36 -30.73 -24.32
C PHE A 300 -12.83 -30.90 -23.92
N GLN A 301 -13.75 -30.35 -24.69
CA GLN A 301 -15.19 -30.40 -24.39
C GLN A 301 -15.78 -31.84 -24.38
N SER A 302 -15.21 -32.76 -25.15
CA SER A 302 -15.63 -34.16 -25.21
C SER A 302 -14.95 -35.03 -24.14
N ASP A 303 -13.73 -34.67 -23.78
CA ASP A 303 -12.87 -35.48 -22.90
C ASP A 303 -13.03 -35.14 -21.43
N VAL A 304 -13.67 -33.98 -21.16
CA VAL A 304 -13.84 -33.47 -19.81
C VAL A 304 -15.27 -33.68 -19.32
N ARG A 305 -15.40 -34.13 -18.08
CA ARG A 305 -16.63 -34.11 -17.30
C ARG A 305 -16.47 -33.19 -16.10
N ILE A 306 -17.42 -32.30 -15.93
CA ILE A 306 -17.38 -31.27 -14.87
C ILE A 306 -18.68 -31.42 -14.07
N ALA A 307 -18.59 -31.57 -12.75
CA ALA A 307 -19.74 -31.62 -11.83
C ALA A 307 -19.34 -31.35 -10.41
N ALA A 308 -20.29 -31.32 -9.48
CA ALA A 308 -20.01 -31.42 -8.06
C ALA A 308 -19.39 -32.79 -7.72
N GLU A 309 -18.58 -32.83 -6.67
CA GLU A 309 -17.89 -34.05 -6.24
C GLU A 309 -18.87 -35.20 -5.98
N SER A 310 -20.04 -34.92 -5.40
CA SER A 310 -21.07 -35.92 -5.10
C SER A 310 -21.65 -36.59 -6.34
N GLU A 311 -21.79 -35.85 -7.45
CA GLU A 311 -22.39 -36.34 -8.70
C GLU A 311 -21.38 -37.05 -9.61
N MET A 312 -20.08 -36.83 -9.41
CA MET A 312 -19.03 -37.28 -10.33
C MET A 312 -19.02 -38.82 -10.52
N LYS A 313 -19.22 -39.58 -9.46
CA LYS A 313 -19.25 -41.07 -9.53
C LYS A 313 -20.38 -41.60 -10.43
N ASP A 314 -21.54 -40.97 -10.35
CA ASP A 314 -22.69 -41.38 -11.16
C ASP A 314 -22.54 -40.95 -12.63
N LEU A 315 -21.97 -39.78 -12.87
CA LEU A 315 -21.62 -39.29 -14.21
C LEU A 315 -20.66 -40.27 -14.93
N ILE A 316 -19.66 -40.76 -14.23
CA ILE A 316 -18.69 -41.72 -14.78
C ILE A 316 -19.38 -43.07 -15.02
N ARG A 317 -20.12 -43.57 -14.02
CA ARG A 317 -20.78 -44.88 -14.07
C ARG A 317 -21.81 -45.00 -15.19
N PHE A 318 -22.60 -43.95 -15.40
CA PHE A 318 -23.68 -43.96 -16.39
C PHE A 318 -23.29 -43.28 -17.70
N SER A 319 -22.03 -42.89 -17.86
CA SER A 319 -21.52 -42.16 -19.04
C SER A 319 -22.34 -40.92 -19.39
N LEU A 320 -22.81 -40.20 -18.37
CA LEU A 320 -23.56 -38.96 -18.53
C LEU A 320 -22.62 -37.80 -18.87
N SER A 321 -23.16 -36.79 -19.55
CA SER A 321 -22.45 -35.52 -19.76
C SER A 321 -22.53 -34.68 -18.50
N GLY A 322 -21.39 -34.10 -18.08
CA GLY A 322 -21.34 -33.14 -16.98
C GLY A 322 -21.82 -31.75 -17.36
N LEU A 323 -21.37 -30.75 -16.63
CA LEU A 323 -21.60 -29.35 -16.92
C LEU A 323 -21.08 -28.97 -18.30
N PRO A 324 -21.94 -28.44 -19.20
CA PRO A 324 -21.49 -28.02 -20.52
C PRO A 324 -20.54 -26.85 -20.44
N CYS A 325 -19.46 -26.90 -21.19
CA CYS A 325 -18.54 -25.78 -21.37
C CYS A 325 -18.34 -25.46 -22.85
N GLN A 326 -18.04 -24.21 -23.18
CA GLN A 326 -17.83 -23.75 -24.55
C GLN A 326 -16.49 -23.02 -24.67
N PHE A 327 -15.70 -23.40 -25.67
CA PHE A 327 -14.44 -22.74 -25.97
C PHE A 327 -14.69 -21.25 -26.31
N SER A 328 -13.90 -20.37 -25.69
CA SER A 328 -13.88 -18.95 -25.97
C SER A 328 -12.62 -18.61 -26.76
N PRO A 329 -12.76 -18.23 -28.05
CA PRO A 329 -11.60 -17.99 -28.93
C PRO A 329 -10.80 -16.74 -28.51
N SER A 330 -11.38 -15.89 -27.67
CA SER A 330 -10.71 -14.72 -27.10
C SER A 330 -10.78 -14.78 -25.59
N ARG A 331 -9.77 -14.18 -24.96
CA ARG A 331 -9.74 -14.01 -23.51
C ARG A 331 -10.96 -13.19 -23.05
N PRO A 332 -11.76 -13.68 -22.10
CA PRO A 332 -12.86 -12.91 -21.53
C PRO A 332 -12.34 -11.61 -20.91
N ALA A 333 -13.10 -10.53 -21.10
CA ALA A 333 -12.75 -9.26 -20.50
C ALA A 333 -12.76 -9.40 -18.97
N GLY A 334 -11.63 -9.11 -18.30
CA GLY A 334 -11.48 -9.30 -16.84
C GLY A 334 -10.80 -10.58 -16.41
N ALA A 335 -10.63 -11.55 -17.29
CA ALA A 335 -9.85 -12.74 -16.97
C ALA A 335 -8.34 -12.43 -16.91
N PRO A 336 -7.57 -13.19 -16.11
CA PRO A 336 -6.13 -13.04 -16.00
C PRO A 336 -5.42 -13.09 -17.35
N ILE A 337 -4.36 -12.28 -17.52
CA ILE A 337 -3.50 -12.33 -18.70
C ILE A 337 -2.43 -13.38 -18.43
N ARG A 338 -2.46 -14.47 -19.20
CA ARG A 338 -1.40 -15.46 -19.19
C ARG A 338 -1.07 -15.90 -20.62
N GLU A 339 0.20 -16.07 -20.88
CA GLU A 339 0.66 -16.65 -22.15
C GLU A 339 0.18 -18.08 -22.24
N LYS A 340 -0.43 -18.45 -23.36
CA LYS A 340 -0.94 -19.81 -23.64
C LYS A 340 -2.09 -20.30 -22.75
N ALA A 341 -2.90 -19.40 -22.19
CA ALA A 341 -4.13 -19.78 -21.50
C ALA A 341 -5.32 -19.86 -22.46
N PHE A 342 -6.10 -20.91 -22.35
CA PHE A 342 -7.33 -21.15 -23.09
C PHE A 342 -8.52 -21.08 -22.15
N PHE A 343 -9.62 -20.48 -22.61
CA PHE A 343 -10.78 -20.24 -21.80
C PHE A 343 -11.99 -21.05 -22.29
N PHE A 344 -12.71 -21.68 -21.37
CA PHE A 344 -13.93 -22.41 -21.64
C PHE A 344 -15.04 -21.88 -20.75
N LYS A 345 -16.07 -21.26 -21.36
CA LYS A 345 -17.22 -20.70 -20.66
C LYS A 345 -18.09 -21.82 -20.11
N LEU A 346 -18.42 -21.79 -18.83
CA LEU A 346 -19.32 -22.75 -18.19
C LEU A 346 -20.78 -22.33 -18.36
N ASN A 347 -21.65 -23.32 -18.59
CA ASN A 347 -23.10 -23.08 -18.69
C ASN A 347 -23.75 -23.07 -17.30
N THR A 348 -23.92 -21.85 -16.75
CA THR A 348 -24.51 -21.62 -15.42
C THR A 348 -26.03 -21.84 -15.37
N ASP A 349 -26.71 -22.02 -16.49
CA ASP A 349 -28.15 -22.27 -16.52
C ASP A 349 -28.50 -23.77 -16.34
N SER A 350 -27.48 -24.63 -16.32
CA SER A 350 -27.68 -26.09 -16.23
C SER A 350 -28.07 -26.54 -14.82
N LYS A 351 -28.70 -27.72 -14.71
CA LYS A 351 -29.00 -28.32 -13.41
C LYS A 351 -27.75 -28.71 -12.65
N VAL A 352 -26.71 -29.14 -13.34
CA VAL A 352 -25.41 -29.52 -12.76
C VAL A 352 -24.75 -28.32 -12.08
N TRP A 353 -24.89 -27.10 -12.67
CA TRP A 353 -24.37 -25.90 -12.05
C TRP A 353 -25.06 -25.58 -10.71
N ARG A 354 -26.35 -25.86 -10.57
CA ARG A 354 -27.07 -25.63 -9.32
C ARG A 354 -26.50 -26.48 -8.18
N THR A 355 -26.23 -27.76 -8.46
CA THR A 355 -25.59 -28.67 -7.49
C THR A 355 -24.21 -28.14 -7.10
N ILE A 356 -23.41 -27.72 -8.08
CA ILE A 356 -22.10 -27.09 -7.83
C ILE A 356 -22.25 -25.86 -6.93
N ALA A 357 -23.20 -24.98 -7.17
CA ALA A 357 -23.43 -23.77 -6.40
C ALA A 357 -23.90 -24.06 -4.97
N ASP A 358 -24.73 -25.10 -4.80
CA ASP A 358 -25.23 -25.52 -3.48
C ASP A 358 -24.14 -26.20 -2.64
N GLU A 359 -23.33 -27.08 -3.24
CA GLU A 359 -22.26 -27.81 -2.56
C GLU A 359 -20.96 -27.01 -2.50
N ARG A 360 -20.80 -26.00 -3.34
CA ARG A 360 -19.62 -25.12 -3.42
C ARG A 360 -18.33 -25.85 -3.75
N ASP A 361 -18.41 -26.88 -4.57
CA ASP A 361 -17.25 -27.57 -5.06
C ASP A 361 -17.37 -27.92 -6.54
N ILE A 362 -16.23 -28.14 -7.19
CA ILE A 362 -16.15 -28.58 -8.58
C ILE A 362 -15.09 -29.66 -8.69
N ALA A 363 -15.52 -30.79 -9.25
CA ALA A 363 -14.64 -31.85 -9.68
C ALA A 363 -14.59 -31.90 -11.22
N ILE A 364 -13.44 -32.19 -11.76
CA ILE A 364 -13.19 -32.38 -13.19
C ILE A 364 -12.55 -33.75 -13.38
N GLU A 365 -13.17 -34.58 -14.21
CA GLU A 365 -12.58 -35.80 -14.74
C GLU A 365 -12.17 -35.54 -16.19
N TRP A 366 -10.86 -35.60 -16.46
CA TRP A 366 -10.33 -35.27 -17.79
C TRP A 366 -9.51 -36.43 -18.34
N LYS A 367 -10.08 -37.14 -19.31
CA LYS A 367 -9.39 -38.22 -19.99
C LYS A 367 -8.21 -37.68 -20.80
N ASN A 368 -7.06 -38.36 -20.65
CA ASN A 368 -5.81 -37.95 -21.31
C ASN A 368 -5.35 -36.53 -20.92
N ILE A 369 -5.48 -36.20 -19.64
CA ILE A 369 -5.02 -34.93 -19.10
C ILE A 369 -3.54 -34.65 -19.46
N PRO A 370 -3.17 -33.47 -19.99
CA PRO A 370 -1.79 -33.14 -20.31
C PRO A 370 -0.87 -33.26 -19.10
N ALA A 371 0.39 -33.66 -19.29
CA ALA A 371 1.32 -33.96 -18.21
C ALA A 371 1.63 -32.72 -17.34
N LYS A 372 1.61 -31.53 -17.93
CA LYS A 372 1.83 -30.25 -17.25
C LYS A 372 0.66 -29.32 -17.58
N VAL A 373 -0.41 -29.48 -16.84
CA VAL A 373 -1.61 -28.63 -16.96
C VAL A 373 -1.89 -27.90 -15.67
N SER A 374 -2.27 -26.64 -15.79
CA SER A 374 -2.88 -25.85 -14.73
C SER A 374 -4.30 -25.52 -15.14
N VAL A 375 -5.25 -25.79 -14.25
CA VAL A 375 -6.66 -25.43 -14.45
C VAL A 375 -7.10 -24.53 -13.31
N GLU A 376 -7.72 -23.41 -13.65
CA GLU A 376 -8.25 -22.45 -12.70
C GLU A 376 -9.70 -22.11 -13.06
N LEU A 377 -10.56 -22.02 -12.04
CA LEU A 377 -11.89 -21.43 -12.19
C LEU A 377 -11.76 -19.92 -12.16
N VAL A 378 -12.27 -19.26 -13.17
CA VAL A 378 -12.26 -17.79 -13.29
C VAL A 378 -13.70 -17.29 -13.35
N ALA A 379 -14.07 -16.42 -12.43
CA ALA A 379 -15.36 -15.73 -12.47
C ALA A 379 -15.14 -14.28 -12.93
N VAL A 380 -15.94 -13.86 -13.92
CA VAL A 380 -15.83 -12.55 -14.57
C VAL A 380 -17.18 -11.87 -14.50
N GLN A 381 -17.20 -10.63 -14.03
CA GLN A 381 -18.41 -9.81 -13.98
C GLN A 381 -18.86 -9.45 -15.40
N LYS A 382 -20.18 -9.63 -15.68
CA LYS A 382 -20.79 -9.31 -16.99
C LYS A 382 -20.76 -7.84 -17.34
#